data_5aa2a4a740e22eafe700d98caecf2cad
#
_entry.id   5aa2a4a740e22eafe700d98caecf2cad
#
_cell.length_a   1.000
_cell.length_b   1.000
_cell.length_c   1.000
_cell.angle_alpha   90.00
_cell.angle_beta   90.00
_cell.angle_gamma   90.00
#
_symmetry.space_group_name_H-M   'P 1'
#
loop_
_entity.id
_entity.type
_entity.pdbx_description
1 polymer ?
#
loop_
_entity_poly.entity_id
_entity_poly.type
_entity_poly.pdbx_seq_one_letter_code
_entity_poly.pdbx_strand_id
1 'polypeptide(L)'
;MEETFEARARRKIAGWFTNLEDEEEAVARMVAQRDEIINLLQSTGREGIDEVLRYLDDCGFYYRASSPHKHHNWPGGLAEHSLGTCKLALQRSDGSLPRDSVIIAAMLHDTCKSDRFWFRGRTIRQHSPKCELDGLHSVRSIAILKNCGLKMTEPERLAIRWHMKGEHYHSRNSRKEADHAKAVRTPLWRIVFWADKDDAKMHPRKK
;
A
#
# COMPACT_ATOMS: atom_id res chain seq x y z
N MET A 1 -30.15 -1.63 -5.28
CA MET A 1 -29.39 -1.37 -4.03
C MET A 1 -27.94 -1.65 -4.32
N GLU A 2 -27.09 -0.72 -3.96
CA GLU A 2 -25.64 -0.88 -4.10
C GLU A 2 -25.12 -1.90 -3.08
N GLU A 3 -24.20 -2.78 -3.49
CA GLU A 3 -23.61 -3.80 -2.61
C GLU A 3 -22.79 -3.13 -1.51
N THR A 4 -23.01 -3.46 -0.22
CA THR A 4 -22.21 -2.91 0.86
C THR A 4 -20.75 -3.39 0.80
N PHE A 5 -19.82 -2.66 1.45
CA PHE A 5 -18.42 -3.07 1.51
C PHE A 5 -18.26 -4.45 2.16
N GLU A 6 -18.98 -4.74 3.26
CA GLU A 6 -18.95 -6.01 3.95
C GLU A 6 -19.40 -7.17 3.06
N ALA A 7 -20.50 -6.99 2.33
CA ALA A 7 -21.01 -8.02 1.41
C ALA A 7 -19.99 -8.30 0.30
N ARG A 8 -19.40 -7.25 -0.26
CA ARG A 8 -18.34 -7.36 -1.26
C ARG A 8 -17.09 -8.04 -0.70
N ALA A 9 -16.65 -7.67 0.52
CA ALA A 9 -15.51 -8.29 1.19
C ALA A 9 -15.73 -9.79 1.40
N ARG A 10 -16.86 -10.21 1.99
CA ARG A 10 -17.21 -11.63 2.18
C ARG A 10 -17.15 -12.41 0.87
N ARG A 11 -17.74 -11.89 -0.19
CA ARG A 11 -17.73 -12.53 -1.51
C ARG A 11 -16.32 -12.67 -2.07
N LYS A 12 -15.44 -11.70 -1.85
CA LYS A 12 -14.06 -11.69 -2.40
C LYS A 12 -13.10 -12.60 -1.63
N ILE A 13 -13.37 -12.87 -0.35
CA ILE A 13 -12.57 -13.76 0.49
C ILE A 13 -13.20 -15.13 0.69
N ALA A 14 -14.32 -15.42 0.04
CA ALA A 14 -15.08 -16.65 0.17
C ALA A 14 -14.19 -17.89 0.06
N GLY A 15 -14.33 -18.81 1.04
CA GLY A 15 -13.55 -20.04 1.11
C GLY A 15 -12.10 -19.88 1.62
N TRP A 16 -11.70 -18.70 2.03
CA TRP A 16 -10.41 -18.52 2.73
C TRP A 16 -10.47 -19.04 4.16
N PHE A 17 -11.53 -18.74 4.87
CA PHE A 17 -11.75 -19.19 6.23
C PHE A 17 -12.53 -20.51 6.26
N THR A 18 -12.33 -21.30 7.31
CA THR A 18 -13.00 -22.60 7.52
C THR A 18 -14.21 -22.52 8.42
N ASN A 19 -14.33 -21.42 9.17
CA ASN A 19 -15.48 -21.15 10.03
C ASN A 19 -15.96 -19.70 9.82
N LEU A 20 -17.19 -19.46 10.25
CA LEU A 20 -17.86 -18.18 10.07
C LEU A 20 -17.30 -17.10 11.00
N GLU A 21 -16.91 -17.48 12.22
CA GLU A 21 -16.40 -16.55 13.23
C GLU A 21 -15.11 -15.88 12.79
N ASP A 22 -14.13 -16.64 12.29
CA ASP A 22 -12.87 -16.09 11.73
C ASP A 22 -13.13 -15.17 10.52
N GLU A 23 -14.13 -15.53 9.69
CA GLU A 23 -14.51 -14.70 8.54
C GLU A 23 -15.13 -13.37 9.00
N GLU A 24 -16.02 -13.41 9.98
CA GLU A 24 -16.66 -12.22 10.55
C GLU A 24 -15.64 -11.27 11.19
N GLU A 25 -14.72 -11.82 11.98
CA GLU A 25 -13.63 -11.06 12.60
C GLU A 25 -12.75 -10.41 11.53
N ALA A 26 -12.41 -11.16 10.47
CA ALA A 26 -11.59 -10.62 9.37
C ALA A 26 -12.31 -9.50 8.62
N VAL A 27 -13.62 -9.63 8.35
CA VAL A 27 -14.43 -8.60 7.70
C VAL A 27 -14.52 -7.35 8.59
N ALA A 28 -14.80 -7.51 9.88
CA ALA A 28 -14.86 -6.39 10.83
C ALA A 28 -13.53 -5.62 10.89
N ARG A 29 -12.40 -6.36 10.91
CA ARG A 29 -11.06 -5.75 10.84
C ARG A 29 -10.85 -4.98 9.54
N MET A 30 -11.26 -5.51 8.38
CA MET A 30 -11.14 -4.81 7.10
C MET A 30 -11.98 -3.53 7.05
N VAL A 31 -13.18 -3.54 7.63
CA VAL A 31 -14.02 -2.34 7.76
C VAL A 31 -13.30 -1.27 8.59
N ALA A 32 -12.83 -1.63 9.79
CA ALA A 32 -12.13 -0.70 10.67
C ALA A 32 -10.87 -0.11 10.02
N GLN A 33 -10.08 -0.95 9.34
CA GLN A 33 -8.88 -0.50 8.60
C GLN A 33 -9.25 0.43 7.44
N ARG A 34 -10.30 0.12 6.69
CA ARG A 34 -10.80 0.97 5.60
C ARG A 34 -11.19 2.35 6.11
N ASP A 35 -11.97 2.40 7.17
CA ASP A 35 -12.44 3.67 7.75
C ASP A 35 -11.27 4.51 8.27
N GLU A 36 -10.29 3.90 8.93
CA GLU A 36 -9.09 4.58 9.39
C GLU A 36 -8.24 5.11 8.21
N ILE A 37 -8.07 4.34 7.15
CA ILE A 37 -7.34 4.75 5.94
C ILE A 37 -8.04 5.92 5.25
N ILE A 38 -9.37 5.86 5.11
CA ILE A 38 -10.17 6.95 4.53
C ILE A 38 -9.98 8.23 5.36
N ASN A 39 -10.15 8.15 6.67
CA ASN A 39 -10.01 9.30 7.56
C ASN A 39 -8.61 9.92 7.49
N LEU A 40 -7.55 9.09 7.50
CA LEU A 40 -6.18 9.56 7.38
C LEU A 40 -5.92 10.24 6.02
N LEU A 41 -6.33 9.65 4.92
CA LEU A 41 -6.14 10.21 3.59
C LEU A 41 -6.94 11.51 3.40
N GLN A 42 -8.20 11.55 3.82
CA GLN A 42 -9.03 12.75 3.76
C GLN A 42 -8.47 13.89 4.64
N SER A 43 -7.88 13.56 5.80
CA SER A 43 -7.27 14.56 6.69
C SER A 43 -6.10 15.32 6.06
N THR A 44 -5.55 14.82 4.94
CA THR A 44 -4.46 15.51 4.21
C THR A 44 -4.96 16.70 3.40
N GLY A 45 -6.26 16.78 3.09
CA GLY A 45 -6.84 17.80 2.21
C GLY A 45 -6.22 17.86 0.82
N ARG A 46 -5.50 16.80 0.39
CA ARG A 46 -4.75 16.79 -0.86
C ARG A 46 -5.68 16.66 -2.06
N GLU A 47 -5.48 17.52 -3.07
CA GLU A 47 -6.19 17.44 -4.36
C GLU A 47 -6.02 16.05 -4.99
N GLY A 48 -7.13 15.43 -5.41
CA GLY A 48 -7.18 14.10 -6.02
C GLY A 48 -7.37 12.95 -5.02
N ILE A 49 -7.49 13.21 -3.71
CA ILE A 49 -7.68 12.15 -2.71
C ILE A 49 -9.00 11.40 -2.89
N ASP A 50 -10.08 12.07 -3.25
CA ASP A 50 -11.38 11.41 -3.43
C ASP A 50 -11.35 10.39 -4.58
N GLU A 51 -10.64 10.72 -5.67
CA GLU A 51 -10.41 9.80 -6.78
C GLU A 51 -9.52 8.61 -6.38
N VAL A 52 -8.51 8.86 -5.55
CA VAL A 52 -7.68 7.78 -4.98
C VAL A 52 -8.54 6.85 -4.14
N LEU A 53 -9.37 7.37 -3.24
CA LEU A 53 -10.25 6.56 -2.38
C LEU A 53 -11.24 5.71 -3.21
N ARG A 54 -11.84 6.29 -4.25
CA ARG A 54 -12.69 5.54 -5.19
C ARG A 54 -11.91 4.42 -5.88
N TYR A 55 -10.72 4.71 -6.38
CA TYR A 55 -9.86 3.70 -6.99
C TYR A 55 -9.52 2.55 -6.01
N LEU A 56 -9.15 2.87 -4.76
CA LEU A 56 -8.82 1.85 -3.75
C LEU A 56 -10.02 0.93 -3.45
N ASP A 57 -11.22 1.48 -3.43
CA ASP A 57 -12.47 0.72 -3.23
C ASP A 57 -12.77 -0.19 -4.44
N ASP A 58 -12.68 0.35 -5.64
CA ASP A 58 -13.02 -0.36 -6.90
C ASP A 58 -12.05 -1.51 -7.19
N CYS A 59 -10.74 -1.30 -6.99
CA CYS A 59 -9.74 -2.32 -7.27
C CYS A 59 -9.56 -3.34 -6.14
N GLY A 60 -10.19 -3.10 -4.99
CA GLY A 60 -10.22 -4.03 -3.87
C GLY A 60 -9.02 -3.99 -2.96
N PHE A 61 -8.36 -2.85 -2.84
CA PHE A 61 -7.22 -2.62 -1.96
C PHE A 61 -7.45 -3.16 -0.54
N TYR A 62 -8.63 -2.95 0.02
CA TYR A 62 -8.95 -3.25 1.41
C TYR A 62 -9.10 -4.74 1.74
N TYR A 63 -9.26 -5.62 0.77
CA TYR A 63 -9.38 -7.06 0.99
C TYR A 63 -8.26 -7.88 0.34
N ARG A 64 -7.31 -7.26 -0.36
CA ARG A 64 -6.18 -7.97 -0.98
C ARG A 64 -5.08 -8.33 0.02
N ALA A 65 -4.29 -9.35 -0.35
CA ALA A 65 -3.03 -9.64 0.32
C ALA A 65 -1.94 -8.67 -0.13
N SER A 66 -0.98 -8.34 0.74
CA SER A 66 0.20 -7.55 0.35
C SER A 66 1.21 -8.39 -0.45
N SER A 67 1.30 -9.70 -0.16
CA SER A 67 2.22 -10.62 -0.83
C SER A 67 1.67 -12.04 -0.76
N PRO A 68 1.87 -12.89 -1.78
CA PRO A 68 1.49 -14.31 -1.69
C PRO A 68 2.46 -15.15 -0.87
N HIS A 69 3.73 -14.71 -0.72
CA HIS A 69 4.80 -15.58 -0.19
C HIS A 69 5.66 -14.96 0.92
N LYS A 70 5.41 -13.68 1.29
CA LYS A 70 6.26 -12.98 2.27
C LYS A 70 5.45 -12.59 3.51
N HIS A 71 5.06 -11.34 3.63
CA HIS A 71 4.33 -10.76 4.75
C HIS A 71 2.89 -10.47 4.36
N HIS A 72 2.01 -10.34 5.33
CA HIS A 72 0.60 -9.97 5.12
C HIS A 72 -0.08 -10.78 4.01
N ASN A 73 0.08 -12.11 4.04
CA ASN A 73 -0.42 -13.04 3.03
C ASN A 73 -1.84 -13.55 3.34
N TRP A 74 -2.71 -12.66 3.81
CA TRP A 74 -4.09 -12.95 4.19
C TRP A 74 -5.05 -11.87 3.69
N PRO A 75 -6.38 -12.12 3.73
CA PRO A 75 -7.38 -11.12 3.39
C PRO A 75 -7.25 -9.84 4.21
N GLY A 76 -7.24 -8.70 3.53
CA GLY A 76 -7.01 -7.39 4.16
C GLY A 76 -5.55 -7.05 4.40
N GLY A 77 -4.62 -7.96 4.13
CA GLY A 77 -3.19 -7.78 4.44
C GLY A 77 -2.53 -6.59 3.73
N LEU A 78 -3.03 -6.18 2.55
CA LEU A 78 -2.49 -5.00 1.86
C LEU A 78 -2.86 -3.70 2.60
N ALA A 79 -4.10 -3.57 3.03
CA ALA A 79 -4.56 -2.42 3.82
C ALA A 79 -3.87 -2.38 5.17
N GLU A 80 -3.76 -3.53 5.85
CA GLU A 80 -3.07 -3.68 7.13
C GLU A 80 -1.60 -3.24 7.02
N HIS A 81 -0.87 -3.72 6.02
CA HIS A 81 0.51 -3.31 5.74
C HIS A 81 0.65 -1.81 5.48
N SER A 82 -0.20 -1.25 4.62
CA SER A 82 -0.15 0.16 4.28
C SER A 82 -0.45 1.05 5.49
N LEU A 83 -1.43 0.67 6.31
CA LEU A 83 -1.78 1.37 7.53
C LEU A 83 -0.68 1.24 8.60
N GLY A 84 -0.12 0.04 8.79
CA GLY A 84 1.00 -0.22 9.70
C GLY A 84 2.24 0.59 9.31
N THR A 85 2.61 0.57 8.02
CA THR A 85 3.68 1.40 7.47
C THR A 85 3.44 2.89 7.73
N CYS A 86 2.22 3.38 7.53
CA CYS A 86 1.87 4.77 7.79
C CYS A 86 2.00 5.15 9.27
N LYS A 87 1.49 4.32 10.17
CA LYS A 87 1.60 4.53 11.63
C LYS A 87 3.06 4.58 12.09
N LEU A 88 3.88 3.64 11.64
CA LEU A 88 5.32 3.62 11.95
C LEU A 88 6.05 4.83 11.35
N ALA A 89 5.69 5.25 10.13
CA ALA A 89 6.28 6.43 9.50
C ALA A 89 5.92 7.71 10.27
N LEU A 90 4.68 7.87 10.70
CA LEU A 90 4.23 9.00 11.53
C LEU A 90 4.96 9.05 12.87
N GLN A 91 5.12 7.93 13.55
CA GLN A 91 5.89 7.85 14.80
C GLN A 91 7.36 8.26 14.61
N ARG A 92 7.98 7.85 13.50
CA ARG A 92 9.38 8.17 13.19
C ARG A 92 9.61 9.60 12.74
N SER A 93 8.60 10.22 12.17
CA SER A 93 8.72 11.62 11.72
C SER A 93 8.75 12.59 12.88
N ASP A 94 8.25 12.20 14.05
CA ASP A 94 8.21 13.00 15.29
C ASP A 94 7.76 14.48 15.11
N GLY A 95 7.04 14.74 14.03
CA GLY A 95 6.62 16.10 13.64
C GLY A 95 7.65 16.87 12.81
N SER A 96 8.82 16.30 12.49
CA SER A 96 9.87 16.96 11.69
C SER A 96 9.52 17.10 10.19
N LEU A 97 8.54 16.32 9.70
CA LEU A 97 8.08 16.34 8.31
C LEU A 97 6.59 16.73 8.23
N PRO A 98 6.16 17.32 7.10
CA PRO A 98 4.74 17.56 6.86
C PRO A 98 3.94 16.25 7.01
N ARG A 99 3.00 16.25 7.95
CA ARG A 99 2.21 15.06 8.30
C ARG A 99 1.46 14.48 7.10
N ASP A 100 0.88 15.34 6.26
CA ASP A 100 0.19 14.94 5.03
C ASP A 100 1.12 14.21 4.05
N SER A 101 2.37 14.68 3.89
CA SER A 101 3.37 14.03 3.04
C SER A 101 3.76 12.65 3.55
N VAL A 102 3.88 12.47 4.88
CA VAL A 102 4.15 11.16 5.49
C VAL A 102 2.99 10.21 5.23
N ILE A 103 1.74 10.66 5.44
CA ILE A 103 0.53 9.86 5.18
C ILE A 103 0.47 9.44 3.70
N ILE A 104 0.58 10.39 2.77
CA ILE A 104 0.51 10.13 1.33
C ILE A 104 1.55 9.09 0.91
N ALA A 105 2.81 9.33 1.27
CA ALA A 105 3.89 8.47 0.82
C ALA A 105 3.83 7.07 1.44
N ALA A 106 3.60 6.96 2.75
CA ALA A 106 3.58 5.69 3.45
C ALA A 106 2.31 4.88 3.19
N MET A 107 1.13 5.52 3.12
CA MET A 107 -0.13 4.83 2.86
C MET A 107 -0.23 4.30 1.43
N LEU A 108 0.29 5.05 0.45
CA LEU A 108 0.04 4.78 -0.96
C LEU A 108 1.23 4.14 -1.71
N HIS A 109 2.33 3.79 -1.01
CA HIS A 109 3.54 3.24 -1.64
C HIS A 109 3.27 1.97 -2.48
N ASP A 110 2.36 1.14 -2.02
CA ASP A 110 2.04 -0.17 -2.59
C ASP A 110 0.68 -0.24 -3.31
N THR A 111 0.09 0.89 -3.68
CA THR A 111 -1.19 0.99 -4.39
C THR A 111 -1.26 0.07 -5.62
N CYS A 112 -0.14 -0.16 -6.30
CA CYS A 112 -0.08 -1.05 -7.47
C CYS A 112 -0.36 -2.54 -7.17
N LYS A 113 -0.40 -2.94 -5.90
CA LYS A 113 -0.71 -4.32 -5.49
C LYS A 113 -2.21 -4.59 -5.43
N SER A 114 -3.05 -3.57 -5.45
CA SER A 114 -4.50 -3.66 -5.25
C SER A 114 -5.24 -4.50 -6.29
N ASP A 115 -4.74 -4.60 -7.52
CA ASP A 115 -5.29 -5.45 -8.58
C ASP A 115 -4.40 -6.65 -8.95
N ARG A 116 -3.31 -6.83 -8.20
CA ARG A 116 -2.30 -7.86 -8.51
C ARG A 116 -2.63 -9.24 -7.94
N PHE A 117 -3.22 -9.29 -6.74
CA PHE A 117 -3.48 -10.54 -6.03
C PHE A 117 -4.98 -10.72 -5.78
N TRP A 118 -5.45 -11.96 -5.89
CA TRP A 118 -6.84 -12.30 -5.52
C TRP A 118 -6.89 -13.69 -4.86
N PHE A 119 -7.97 -13.94 -4.13
CA PHE A 119 -8.19 -15.19 -3.43
C PHE A 119 -8.99 -16.18 -4.28
N ARG A 120 -8.59 -17.44 -4.26
CA ARG A 120 -9.36 -18.59 -4.75
C ARG A 120 -9.34 -19.67 -3.67
N GLY A 121 -10.37 -19.69 -2.83
CA GLY A 121 -10.34 -20.43 -1.59
C GLY A 121 -9.14 -19.98 -0.75
N ARG A 122 -8.40 -20.90 -0.16
CA ARG A 122 -7.20 -20.64 0.65
C ARG A 122 -5.92 -20.37 -0.15
N THR A 123 -6.04 -20.07 -1.43
CA THR A 123 -4.89 -19.82 -2.30
C THR A 123 -4.89 -18.36 -2.77
N ILE A 124 -3.72 -17.72 -2.71
CA ILE A 124 -3.51 -16.43 -3.33
C ILE A 124 -3.04 -16.64 -4.76
N ARG A 125 -3.79 -16.11 -5.72
CA ARG A 125 -3.46 -16.09 -7.13
C ARG A 125 -2.88 -14.73 -7.50
N GLN A 126 -2.06 -14.70 -8.54
CA GLN A 126 -1.36 -13.51 -8.99
C GLN A 126 -1.49 -13.35 -10.51
N HIS A 127 -1.76 -12.12 -10.97
CA HIS A 127 -1.56 -11.78 -12.37
C HIS A 127 -0.07 -11.77 -12.72
N SER A 128 0.26 -12.32 -13.89
CA SER A 128 1.63 -12.26 -14.40
C SER A 128 2.05 -10.82 -14.63
N PRO A 129 3.26 -10.43 -14.22
CA PRO A 129 3.70 -9.04 -14.17
C PRO A 129 4.11 -8.45 -15.52
N LYS A 130 3.26 -8.56 -16.56
CA LYS A 130 3.51 -7.81 -17.82
C LYS A 130 3.58 -6.28 -17.65
N CYS A 131 3.41 -5.79 -16.43
CA CYS A 131 3.35 -4.36 -16.11
C CYS A 131 4.36 -3.92 -15.04
N GLU A 132 5.45 -4.65 -14.83
CA GLU A 132 6.59 -4.10 -14.07
C GLU A 132 7.40 -3.18 -15.00
N LEU A 133 6.86 -1.96 -15.19
CA LEU A 133 7.60 -0.90 -15.83
C LEU A 133 8.90 -0.69 -15.04
N ASP A 134 10.05 -0.79 -15.70
CA ASP A 134 11.37 -0.53 -15.13
C ASP A 134 11.84 -1.47 -14.01
N GLY A 135 11.21 -2.65 -13.79
CA GLY A 135 11.57 -3.56 -12.70
C GLY A 135 11.26 -3.02 -11.29
N LEU A 136 10.48 -1.94 -11.19
CA LEU A 136 10.01 -1.34 -9.95
C LEU A 136 8.49 -1.26 -9.99
N HIS A 137 7.82 -2.10 -9.20
CA HIS A 137 6.35 -2.07 -9.11
C HIS A 137 5.83 -0.71 -8.61
N SER A 138 6.62 0.02 -7.82
CA SER A 138 6.32 1.35 -7.30
C SER A 138 6.12 2.43 -8.39
N VAL A 139 6.71 2.26 -9.58
CA VAL A 139 6.44 3.15 -10.73
C VAL A 139 4.97 3.07 -11.12
N ARG A 140 4.38 1.88 -11.03
CA ARG A 140 2.95 1.68 -11.28
C ARG A 140 2.08 2.34 -10.21
N SER A 141 2.47 2.30 -8.92
CA SER A 141 1.77 3.06 -7.86
C SER A 141 1.71 4.55 -8.23
N ILE A 142 2.83 5.14 -8.62
CA ILE A 142 2.89 6.55 -9.04
C ILE A 142 1.99 6.82 -10.25
N ALA A 143 2.00 5.93 -11.25
CA ALA A 143 1.16 6.09 -12.44
C ALA A 143 -0.34 6.06 -12.09
N ILE A 144 -0.76 5.13 -11.24
CA ILE A 144 -2.14 5.04 -10.73
C ILE A 144 -2.52 6.34 -10.01
N LEU A 145 -1.72 6.77 -9.05
CA LEU A 145 -1.99 7.97 -8.25
C LEU A 145 -2.08 9.24 -9.11
N LYS A 146 -1.22 9.37 -10.12
CA LYS A 146 -1.30 10.45 -11.11
C LYS A 146 -2.58 10.40 -11.94
N ASN A 147 -2.99 9.19 -12.37
CA ASN A 147 -4.23 9.03 -13.13
C ASN A 147 -5.48 9.35 -12.29
N CYS A 148 -5.41 9.16 -10.96
CA CYS A 148 -6.41 9.66 -10.02
C CYS A 148 -6.33 11.18 -9.78
N GLY A 149 -5.41 11.88 -10.42
CA GLY A 149 -5.26 13.33 -10.24
C GLY A 149 -4.56 13.77 -8.97
N LEU A 150 -3.97 12.81 -8.19
CA LEU A 150 -3.29 13.14 -6.95
C LEU A 150 -2.11 14.07 -7.17
N LYS A 151 -2.12 15.23 -6.51
CA LYS A 151 -1.02 16.19 -6.53
C LYS A 151 0.07 15.77 -5.54
N MET A 152 1.05 15.05 -6.03
CA MET A 152 2.21 14.62 -5.23
C MET A 152 3.35 15.62 -5.31
N THR A 153 4.00 15.87 -4.18
CA THR A 153 5.28 16.56 -4.13
C THR A 153 6.42 15.68 -4.64
N GLU A 154 7.56 16.28 -4.98
CA GLU A 154 8.74 15.51 -5.42
C GLU A 154 9.28 14.57 -4.32
N PRO A 155 9.37 14.97 -3.02
CA PRO A 155 9.72 14.04 -1.95
C PRO A 155 8.79 12.84 -1.82
N GLU A 156 7.47 13.02 -1.94
CA GLU A 156 6.48 11.94 -1.91
C GLU A 156 6.67 10.97 -3.07
N ARG A 157 6.81 11.50 -4.28
CA ARG A 157 7.09 10.71 -5.48
C ARG A 157 8.36 9.87 -5.33
N LEU A 158 9.43 10.47 -4.82
CA LEU A 158 10.70 9.78 -4.59
C LEU A 158 10.57 8.70 -3.52
N ALA A 159 9.89 8.99 -2.42
CA ALA A 159 9.66 8.02 -1.34
C ALA A 159 8.86 6.82 -1.85
N ILE A 160 7.76 7.03 -2.58
CA ILE A 160 6.96 5.95 -3.18
C ILE A 160 7.80 5.16 -4.20
N ARG A 161 8.53 5.85 -5.10
CA ARG A 161 9.29 5.18 -6.16
C ARG A 161 10.35 4.25 -5.62
N TRP A 162 11.05 4.66 -4.58
CA TRP A 162 12.27 4.02 -4.13
C TRP A 162 12.16 3.28 -2.79
N HIS A 163 10.93 3.12 -2.22
CA HIS A 163 10.73 2.43 -0.94
C HIS A 163 11.33 1.02 -0.88
N MET A 164 11.46 0.32 -2.01
CA MET A 164 12.03 -1.03 -2.07
C MET A 164 13.55 -1.08 -2.18
N LYS A 165 14.21 0.03 -2.44
CA LYS A 165 15.67 0.08 -2.73
C LYS A 165 16.40 0.81 -1.63
N GLY A 166 17.31 0.09 -0.94
CA GLY A 166 18.16 0.65 0.11
C GLY A 166 19.23 1.61 -0.40
N GLU A 167 19.94 2.24 0.52
CA GLU A 167 20.94 3.27 0.23
C GLU A 167 22.05 2.81 -0.74
N HIS A 168 22.42 1.53 -0.70
CA HIS A 168 23.47 0.94 -1.54
C HIS A 168 22.97 0.39 -2.88
N TYR A 169 21.75 0.78 -3.31
CA TYR A 169 21.28 0.39 -4.63
C TYR A 169 22.04 1.13 -5.73
N HIS A 170 22.53 0.37 -6.69
CA HIS A 170 23.18 0.89 -7.90
C HIS A 170 22.42 0.48 -9.14
N SER A 171 22.32 1.41 -10.10
CA SER A 171 21.71 1.17 -11.41
C SER A 171 22.70 1.47 -12.53
N ARG A 172 22.73 0.58 -13.55
CA ARG A 172 23.47 0.87 -14.79
C ARG A 172 22.86 2.03 -15.60
N ASN A 173 21.63 2.40 -15.30
CA ASN A 173 20.96 3.53 -15.93
C ASN A 173 21.24 4.79 -15.10
N SER A 174 21.98 5.74 -15.68
CA SER A 174 22.41 6.98 -14.99
C SER A 174 21.25 7.85 -14.49
N ARG A 175 20.12 7.87 -15.23
CA ARG A 175 18.91 8.63 -14.80
C ARG A 175 18.27 7.99 -13.58
N LYS A 176 18.19 6.65 -13.52
CA LYS A 176 17.69 5.92 -12.35
C LYS A 176 18.62 6.10 -11.15
N GLU A 177 19.92 6.05 -11.38
CA GLU A 177 20.93 6.28 -10.34
C GLU A 177 20.79 7.68 -9.74
N ALA A 178 20.72 8.71 -10.57
CA ALA A 178 20.53 10.10 -10.12
C ALA A 178 19.21 10.32 -9.38
N ASP A 179 18.11 9.70 -9.83
CA ASP A 179 16.80 9.81 -9.19
C ASP A 179 16.79 9.10 -7.83
N HIS A 180 17.46 7.93 -7.73
CA HIS A 180 17.64 7.21 -6.46
C HIS A 180 18.51 8.01 -5.47
N ALA A 181 19.61 8.57 -5.93
CA ALA A 181 20.49 9.41 -5.10
C ALA A 181 19.76 10.63 -4.53
N LYS A 182 18.80 11.21 -5.25
CA LYS A 182 17.90 12.25 -4.70
C LYS A 182 17.01 11.67 -3.60
N ALA A 183 16.42 10.50 -3.83
CA ALA A 183 15.54 9.87 -2.84
C ALA A 183 16.27 9.61 -1.52
N VAL A 184 17.46 9.03 -1.57
CA VAL A 184 18.29 8.71 -0.37
C VAL A 184 18.58 9.95 0.50
N ARG A 185 18.70 11.12 -0.12
CA ARG A 185 18.90 12.40 0.59
C ARG A 185 17.61 12.95 1.21
N THR A 186 16.46 12.38 0.87
CA THR A 186 15.16 12.85 1.32
C THR A 186 14.78 12.18 2.65
N PRO A 187 14.58 12.92 3.76
CA PRO A 187 14.18 12.33 5.03
C PRO A 187 12.90 11.50 4.93
N LEU A 188 11.93 11.95 4.12
CA LEU A 188 10.68 11.23 3.89
C LEU A 188 10.91 9.82 3.31
N TRP A 189 11.80 9.69 2.33
CA TRP A 189 12.14 8.37 1.78
C TRP A 189 12.71 7.44 2.87
N ARG A 190 13.63 7.94 3.70
CA ARG A 190 14.26 7.15 4.76
C ARG A 190 13.23 6.63 5.76
N ILE A 191 12.30 7.49 6.17
CA ILE A 191 11.24 7.14 7.11
C ILE A 191 10.31 6.06 6.49
N VAL A 192 9.85 6.26 5.27
CA VAL A 192 8.95 5.32 4.58
C VAL A 192 9.66 3.99 4.32
N PHE A 193 10.92 4.00 3.85
CA PHE A 193 11.71 2.80 3.59
C PHE A 193 11.85 1.90 4.83
N TRP A 194 12.17 2.50 5.99
CA TRP A 194 12.34 1.72 7.21
C TRP A 194 11.00 1.32 7.82
N ALA A 195 9.97 2.14 7.72
CA ALA A 195 8.63 1.80 8.18
C ALA A 195 8.04 0.60 7.42
N ASP A 196 8.16 0.58 6.09
CA ASP A 196 7.75 -0.55 5.24
C ASP A 196 8.46 -1.85 5.64
N LYS A 197 9.78 -1.80 5.80
CA LYS A 197 10.57 -2.98 6.18
C LYS A 197 10.23 -3.52 7.57
N ASP A 198 10.01 -2.65 8.53
CA ASP A 198 9.76 -3.08 9.90
C ASP A 198 8.33 -3.60 10.06
N ASP A 199 7.34 -2.97 9.42
CA ASP A 199 5.99 -3.50 9.37
C ASP A 199 5.96 -4.90 8.72
N ALA A 200 6.67 -5.08 7.60
CA ALA A 200 6.80 -6.38 6.96
C ALA A 200 7.46 -7.47 7.83
N LYS A 201 8.39 -7.09 8.72
CA LYS A 201 9.01 -8.02 9.69
C LYS A 201 8.09 -8.36 10.85
N MET A 202 7.28 -7.41 11.33
CA MET A 202 6.32 -7.63 12.41
C MET A 202 5.20 -8.60 12.01
N HIS A 203 4.87 -8.70 10.73
CA HIS A 203 3.78 -9.49 10.19
C HIS A 203 4.26 -10.53 9.16
N PRO A 204 5.08 -11.51 9.57
CA PRO A 204 5.62 -12.50 8.66
C PRO A 204 4.51 -13.39 8.08
N ARG A 205 4.85 -14.14 7.03
CA ARG A 205 3.95 -15.09 6.37
C ARG A 205 3.30 -16.04 7.40
N LYS A 206 1.97 -16.09 7.39
CA LYS A 206 1.22 -17.17 8.05
C LYS A 206 1.33 -18.45 7.21
N LYS A 207 1.63 -19.56 7.88
CA LYS A 207 1.74 -20.90 7.23
C LYS A 207 0.36 -21.47 6.92
#